data_107b8cceaf3962efc1d164b7077d82bd
#
_entry.id   107b8cceaf3962efc1d164b7077d82bd
#
_cell.length_a   1.000
_cell.length_b   1.000
_cell.length_c   1.000
_cell.angle_alpha   90.00
_cell.angle_beta   90.00
_cell.angle_gamma   90.00
#
_symmetry.space_group_name_H-M   'P 1'
#
loop_
_entity.id
_entity.type
_entity.pdbx_description
1 polymer ?
#
loop_
_entity_poly.entity_id
_entity_poly.type
_entity_poly.pdbx_seq_one_letter_code
_entity_poly.pdbx_strand_id
1 'polypeptide(L)'
;EDDNRSPLLTGAFYLYDETGEGIWVTLLGNRPNAADPTVGVQLLQFSGPPLGTPYDPGAVQSTVVGTGTLTRTNTGEAIFDYTINGVATRMQLQPFAPGVDGPLAGVWYDPAYNGQGLVFTHQNDQVSGAWYFYDRLGEGTWATFVGTLGADDTLQAQLLGFRGPG
;
A
#
# COMPACT_ATOMS: atom_id res chain seq x y z
N GLU A 1 15.05 18.36 -21.57
CA GLU A 1 15.31 16.95 -21.27
C GLU A 1 13.97 16.28 -21.03
N ASP A 2 13.49 15.54 -22.02
CA ASP A 2 12.28 14.73 -21.90
C ASP A 2 12.54 13.62 -20.88
N ASP A 3 12.00 13.78 -19.67
CA ASP A 3 11.93 12.68 -18.71
C ASP A 3 10.91 11.64 -19.22
N ASN A 4 11.36 10.82 -20.17
CA ASN A 4 10.58 9.76 -20.80
C ASN A 4 10.43 8.55 -19.87
N ARG A 5 10.29 8.78 -18.57
CA ARG A 5 9.84 7.76 -17.63
C ARG A 5 8.32 7.68 -17.75
N SER A 6 7.84 6.58 -18.30
CA SER A 6 6.41 6.25 -18.16
C SER A 6 6.07 6.33 -16.68
N PRO A 7 5.20 7.24 -16.24
CA PRO A 7 4.94 7.39 -14.82
C PRO A 7 4.24 6.15 -14.30
N LEU A 8 5.02 5.28 -13.66
CA LEU A 8 4.51 4.13 -12.96
C LEU A 8 3.68 4.60 -11.76
N LEU A 9 2.41 4.19 -11.70
CA LEU A 9 1.60 4.31 -10.50
C LEU A 9 1.71 3.01 -9.72
N THR A 10 2.19 3.10 -8.50
CA THR A 10 2.18 1.97 -7.55
C THR A 10 1.64 2.42 -6.21
N GLY A 11 1.02 1.50 -5.50
CA GLY A 11 0.49 1.75 -4.17
C GLY A 11 0.08 0.45 -3.51
N ALA A 12 -0.21 0.51 -2.21
CA ALA A 12 -0.78 -0.59 -1.45
C ALA A 12 -2.23 -0.29 -1.10
N PHE A 13 -3.09 -1.26 -1.23
CA PHE A 13 -4.49 -1.21 -0.86
C PHE A 13 -4.74 -2.26 0.22
N TYR A 14 -5.17 -1.81 1.38
CA TYR A 14 -5.42 -2.62 2.57
C TYR A 14 -6.91 -2.91 2.67
N LEU A 15 -7.25 -4.17 2.81
CA LEU A 15 -8.63 -4.63 2.90
C LEU A 15 -8.73 -5.84 3.81
N TYR A 16 -9.94 -6.34 3.99
CA TYR A 16 -10.21 -7.58 4.72
C TYR A 16 -10.74 -8.63 3.76
N ASP A 17 -10.37 -9.86 3.99
CA ASP A 17 -10.94 -11.00 3.29
C ASP A 17 -12.33 -11.39 3.87
N GLU A 18 -12.91 -12.44 3.35
CA GLU A 18 -14.23 -12.96 3.76
C GLU A 18 -14.25 -13.49 5.21
N THR A 19 -13.08 -13.75 5.82
CA THR A 19 -12.95 -14.18 7.22
C THR A 19 -12.67 -13.02 8.18
N GLY A 20 -12.54 -11.79 7.65
CA GLY A 20 -12.18 -10.59 8.39
C GLY A 20 -10.69 -10.46 8.68
N GLU A 21 -9.83 -11.30 8.10
CA GLU A 21 -8.38 -11.15 8.19
C GLU A 21 -7.91 -10.02 7.26
N GLY A 22 -6.92 -9.26 7.74
CA GLY A 22 -6.32 -8.18 6.96
C GLY A 22 -5.46 -8.74 5.84
N ILE A 23 -5.77 -8.36 4.61
CA ILE A 23 -4.95 -8.65 3.43
C ILE A 23 -4.54 -7.34 2.75
N TRP A 24 -3.50 -7.38 1.93
CA TRP A 24 -3.12 -6.24 1.10
C TRP A 24 -2.93 -6.66 -0.35
N VAL A 25 -3.19 -5.73 -1.24
CA VAL A 25 -2.91 -5.87 -2.67
C VAL A 25 -2.09 -4.67 -3.15
N THR A 26 -1.20 -4.90 -4.09
CA THR A 26 -0.48 -3.82 -4.78
C THR A 26 -1.28 -3.37 -5.98
N LEU A 27 -1.46 -2.05 -6.11
CA LEU A 27 -1.92 -1.43 -7.33
C LEU A 27 -0.71 -1.19 -8.23
N LEU A 28 -0.80 -1.65 -9.46
CA LEU A 28 0.23 -1.43 -10.47
C LEU A 28 -0.42 -0.89 -11.74
N GLY A 29 -0.11 0.32 -12.12
CA GLY A 29 -0.62 0.98 -13.31
C GLY A 29 0.44 1.76 -14.05
N ASN A 30 0.17 2.03 -15.31
CA ASN A 30 0.99 2.91 -16.12
C ASN A 30 0.14 4.13 -16.53
N ARG A 31 0.66 5.32 -16.28
CA ARG A 31 0.05 6.59 -16.63
C ARG A 31 0.87 7.29 -17.71
N PRO A 32 0.66 6.94 -18.98
CA PRO A 32 1.48 7.44 -20.07
C PRO A 32 1.37 8.95 -20.28
N ASN A 33 0.27 9.57 -19.82
CA ASN A 33 0.06 11.00 -19.88
C ASN A 33 -0.23 11.57 -18.49
N ALA A 34 0.64 12.42 -17.97
CA ALA A 34 0.48 13.07 -16.68
C ALA A 34 -0.77 13.96 -16.56
N ALA A 35 -1.31 14.43 -17.67
CA ALA A 35 -2.55 15.22 -17.70
C ALA A 35 -3.81 14.36 -17.62
N ASP A 36 -3.74 13.05 -17.90
CA ASP A 36 -4.88 12.16 -17.81
C ASP A 36 -5.33 12.02 -16.34
N PRO A 37 -6.58 12.33 -16.00
CA PRO A 37 -7.05 12.16 -14.63
C PRO A 37 -7.25 10.69 -14.25
N THR A 38 -7.26 9.78 -15.23
CA THR A 38 -7.66 8.38 -15.04
C THR A 38 -6.49 7.44 -15.31
N VAL A 39 -6.29 6.47 -14.42
CA VAL A 39 -5.28 5.42 -14.53
C VAL A 39 -5.91 4.06 -14.31
N GLY A 40 -5.74 3.16 -15.29
CA GLY A 40 -6.04 1.74 -15.13
C GLY A 40 -4.95 1.05 -14.30
N VAL A 41 -5.34 0.18 -13.37
CA VAL A 41 -4.42 -0.57 -12.52
C VAL A 41 -4.75 -2.06 -12.50
N GLN A 42 -3.72 -2.88 -12.38
CA GLN A 42 -3.84 -4.27 -11.95
C GLN A 42 -3.73 -4.34 -10.43
N LEU A 43 -4.44 -5.30 -9.84
CA LEU A 43 -4.41 -5.58 -8.41
C LEU A 43 -3.70 -6.92 -8.21
N LEU A 44 -2.56 -6.89 -7.53
CA LEU A 44 -1.71 -8.06 -7.29
C LEU A 44 -1.71 -8.39 -5.80
N GLN A 45 -2.04 -9.65 -5.49
CA GLN A 45 -1.84 -10.23 -4.17
C GLN A 45 -0.50 -10.96 -4.14
N PHE A 46 0.18 -10.90 -3.01
CA PHE A 46 1.46 -11.56 -2.81
C PHE A 46 1.38 -12.58 -1.69
N SER A 47 2.16 -13.65 -1.84
CA SER A 47 2.52 -14.57 -0.77
C SER A 47 4.04 -14.73 -0.74
N GLY A 48 4.59 -15.14 0.41
CA GLY A 48 6.03 -15.21 0.56
C GLY A 48 6.48 -15.95 1.81
N PRO A 49 7.77 -15.84 2.17
CA PRO A 49 8.32 -16.53 3.33
C PRO A 49 7.56 -16.17 4.61
N PRO A 50 7.09 -17.14 5.40
CA PRO A 50 6.38 -16.89 6.64
C PRO A 50 7.19 -16.07 7.65
N LEU A 51 6.51 -15.21 8.39
CA LEU A 51 7.13 -14.40 9.45
C LEU A 51 7.87 -15.27 10.46
N GLY A 52 9.13 -14.94 10.73
CA GLY A 52 10.00 -15.65 11.65
C GLY A 52 10.81 -16.78 11.00
N THR A 53 10.68 -17.00 9.70
CA THR A 53 11.55 -17.89 8.93
C THR A 53 12.65 -17.09 8.21
N PRO A 54 13.78 -17.73 7.82
CA PRO A 54 14.74 -17.08 6.93
C PRO A 54 14.06 -16.62 5.65
N TYR A 55 14.36 -15.40 5.22
CA TYR A 55 13.77 -14.84 4.01
C TYR A 55 14.37 -15.49 2.76
N ASP A 56 13.51 -16.02 1.89
CA ASP A 56 13.86 -16.55 0.57
C ASP A 56 13.09 -15.74 -0.51
N PRO A 57 13.75 -14.88 -1.27
CA PRO A 57 13.10 -14.10 -2.34
C PRO A 57 12.50 -14.98 -3.43
N GLY A 58 13.00 -16.21 -3.62
CA GLY A 58 12.48 -17.19 -4.58
C GLY A 58 11.11 -17.75 -4.19
N ALA A 59 10.74 -17.66 -2.91
CA ALA A 59 9.43 -18.08 -2.42
C ALA A 59 8.33 -17.00 -2.57
N VAL A 60 8.69 -15.77 -2.97
CA VAL A 60 7.72 -14.72 -3.21
C VAL A 60 6.97 -14.97 -4.50
N GLN A 61 5.65 -15.02 -4.41
CA GLN A 61 4.76 -15.21 -5.55
C GLN A 61 3.77 -14.04 -5.63
N SER A 62 3.32 -13.72 -6.83
CA SER A 62 2.28 -12.72 -7.05
C SER A 62 1.20 -13.26 -7.97
N THR A 63 -0.03 -12.92 -7.67
CA THR A 63 -1.20 -13.28 -8.47
C THR A 63 -2.03 -12.05 -8.76
N VAL A 64 -2.46 -11.88 -10.01
CA VAL A 64 -3.44 -10.84 -10.36
C VAL A 64 -4.80 -11.29 -9.85
N VAL A 65 -5.34 -10.58 -8.86
CA VAL A 65 -6.64 -10.87 -8.24
C VAL A 65 -7.74 -9.94 -8.74
N GLY A 66 -7.38 -8.91 -9.51
CA GLY A 66 -8.36 -7.97 -10.01
C GLY A 66 -7.77 -6.84 -10.84
N THR A 67 -8.63 -5.91 -11.19
CA THR A 67 -8.30 -4.68 -11.90
C THR A 67 -9.06 -3.51 -11.30
N GLY A 68 -8.60 -2.30 -11.56
CA GLY A 68 -9.30 -1.10 -11.13
C GLY A 68 -9.01 0.09 -12.02
N THR A 69 -9.74 1.15 -11.77
CA THR A 69 -9.56 2.45 -12.39
C THR A 69 -9.55 3.52 -11.33
N LEU A 70 -8.44 4.24 -11.23
CA LEU A 70 -8.31 5.37 -10.31
C LEU A 70 -8.50 6.67 -11.10
N THR A 71 -9.49 7.47 -10.73
CA THR A 71 -9.81 8.75 -11.35
C THR A 71 -9.65 9.89 -10.36
N ARG A 72 -8.73 10.82 -10.61
CA ARG A 72 -8.59 12.04 -9.81
C ARG A 72 -9.73 13.01 -10.11
N THR A 73 -10.27 13.63 -9.08
CA THR A 73 -11.25 14.72 -9.18
C THR A 73 -10.55 16.09 -9.15
N ASN A 74 -11.28 17.14 -9.48
CA ASN A 74 -10.76 18.52 -9.41
C ASN A 74 -10.63 19.04 -7.97
N THR A 75 -11.14 18.31 -6.98
CA THR A 75 -11.15 18.70 -5.56
C THR A 75 -9.98 18.12 -4.77
N GLY A 76 -9.05 17.40 -5.44
CA GLY A 76 -7.95 16.71 -4.77
C GLY A 76 -8.33 15.35 -4.19
N GLU A 77 -9.54 14.88 -4.46
CA GLU A 77 -10.05 13.56 -4.13
C GLU A 77 -9.83 12.59 -5.30
N ALA A 78 -10.14 11.32 -5.10
CA ALA A 78 -10.14 10.32 -6.15
C ALA A 78 -11.32 9.35 -6.04
N ILE A 79 -11.71 8.79 -7.18
CA ILE A 79 -12.67 7.68 -7.25
C ILE A 79 -11.87 6.44 -7.65
N PHE A 80 -12.05 5.37 -6.91
CA PHE A 80 -11.45 4.07 -7.21
C PHE A 80 -12.56 3.05 -7.49
N ASP A 81 -12.73 2.71 -8.76
CA ASP A 81 -13.58 1.62 -9.21
C ASP A 81 -12.73 0.38 -9.39
N TYR A 82 -13.06 -0.71 -8.72
CA TYR A 82 -12.26 -1.93 -8.81
C TYR A 82 -13.10 -3.20 -8.76
N THR A 83 -12.51 -4.28 -9.25
CA THR A 83 -13.06 -5.64 -9.15
C THR A 83 -11.98 -6.54 -8.61
N ILE A 84 -12.24 -7.22 -7.48
CA ILE A 84 -11.37 -8.25 -6.89
C ILE A 84 -12.16 -9.55 -6.81
N ASN A 85 -11.62 -10.65 -7.32
CA ASN A 85 -12.25 -11.98 -7.32
C ASN A 85 -13.71 -11.95 -7.83
N GLY A 86 -13.99 -11.10 -8.82
CA GLY A 86 -15.34 -10.95 -9.41
C GLY A 86 -16.28 -10.01 -8.66
N VAL A 87 -15.88 -9.47 -7.50
CA VAL A 87 -16.69 -8.51 -6.73
C VAL A 87 -16.32 -7.09 -7.14
N ALA A 88 -17.27 -6.36 -7.72
CA ALA A 88 -17.09 -4.97 -8.13
C ALA A 88 -17.46 -4.02 -7.00
N THR A 89 -16.62 -3.01 -6.77
CA THR A 89 -16.80 -2.01 -5.72
C THR A 89 -16.34 -0.64 -6.20
N ARG A 90 -16.95 0.42 -5.66
CA ARG A 90 -16.55 1.82 -5.84
C ARG A 90 -16.23 2.46 -4.50
N MET A 91 -15.10 3.16 -4.43
CA MET A 91 -14.70 3.95 -3.28
C MET A 91 -14.46 5.41 -3.67
N GLN A 92 -14.85 6.32 -2.80
CA GLN A 92 -14.43 7.73 -2.84
C GLN A 92 -13.27 7.90 -1.86
N LEU A 93 -12.15 8.36 -2.38
CA LEU A 93 -10.90 8.51 -1.63
C LEU A 93 -10.63 10.00 -1.39
N GLN A 94 -10.22 10.33 -0.18
CA GLN A 94 -9.69 11.64 0.18
C GLN A 94 -8.32 11.46 0.84
N PRO A 95 -7.42 12.45 0.74
CA PRO A 95 -6.15 12.39 1.44
C PRO A 95 -6.36 12.17 2.93
N PHE A 96 -5.68 11.19 3.51
CA PHE A 96 -5.77 10.88 4.94
C PHE A 96 -5.27 12.04 5.81
N ALA A 97 -4.19 12.67 5.37
CA ALA A 97 -3.62 13.83 6.02
C ALA A 97 -3.15 14.82 4.94
N PRO A 98 -3.85 15.91 4.70
CA PRO A 98 -3.39 16.94 3.76
C PRO A 98 -2.14 17.63 4.31
N GLY A 99 -1.15 17.88 3.44
CA GLY A 99 0.11 18.54 3.80
C GLY A 99 1.12 17.65 4.54
N VAL A 100 1.07 16.34 4.34
CA VAL A 100 2.11 15.43 4.79
C VAL A 100 3.30 15.51 3.84
N ASP A 101 4.38 16.14 4.30
CA ASP A 101 5.60 16.41 3.54
C ASP A 101 6.89 16.15 4.34
N GLY A 102 6.75 15.54 5.51
CA GLY A 102 7.89 15.17 6.33
C GLY A 102 8.82 14.18 5.63
N PRO A 103 10.12 14.15 5.99
CA PRO A 103 11.16 13.38 5.27
C PRO A 103 10.94 11.87 5.24
N LEU A 104 10.09 11.32 6.10
CA LEU A 104 9.72 9.91 6.08
C LEU A 104 8.50 9.62 5.21
N ALA A 105 7.74 10.63 4.76
CA ALA A 105 6.53 10.40 3.98
C ALA A 105 6.84 9.64 2.68
N GLY A 106 6.02 8.62 2.37
CA GLY A 106 6.17 7.81 1.16
C GLY A 106 6.15 6.32 1.40
N VAL A 107 6.51 5.58 0.35
CA VAL A 107 6.59 4.12 0.35
C VAL A 107 8.06 3.71 0.46
N TRP A 108 8.35 2.84 1.40
CA TRP A 108 9.70 2.35 1.70
C TRP A 108 9.74 0.83 1.63
N TYR A 109 10.79 0.29 1.05
CA TYR A 109 11.02 -1.15 0.99
C TYR A 109 12.50 -1.47 1.04
N ASP A 110 12.83 -2.67 1.50
CA ASP A 110 14.18 -3.21 1.42
C ASP A 110 14.27 -4.11 0.17
N PRO A 111 15.15 -3.84 -0.80
CA PRO A 111 15.32 -4.68 -1.98
C PRO A 111 15.66 -6.14 -1.68
N ALA A 112 16.22 -6.44 -0.51
CA ALA A 112 16.49 -7.80 -0.07
C ALA A 112 15.22 -8.54 0.42
N TYR A 113 14.11 -7.81 0.66
CA TYR A 113 12.85 -8.35 1.20
C TYR A 113 11.67 -7.97 0.31
N ASN A 114 11.62 -8.52 -0.90
CA ASN A 114 10.56 -8.25 -1.87
C ASN A 114 9.17 -8.58 -1.31
N GLY A 115 8.16 -7.77 -1.70
CA GLY A 115 6.78 -7.97 -1.30
C GLY A 115 6.50 -7.57 0.16
N GLN A 116 7.43 -6.89 0.82
CA GLN A 116 7.25 -6.30 2.14
C GLN A 116 7.66 -4.83 2.10
N GLY A 117 7.08 -4.01 2.95
CA GLY A 117 7.44 -2.60 3.02
C GLY A 117 6.58 -1.80 3.98
N LEU A 118 6.88 -0.52 4.02
CA LEU A 118 6.27 0.45 4.90
C LEU A 118 5.74 1.62 4.09
N VAL A 119 4.56 2.09 4.46
CA VAL A 119 4.01 3.36 3.98
C VAL A 119 3.97 4.30 5.16
N PHE A 120 4.60 5.46 5.03
CA PHE A 120 4.59 6.49 6.07
C PHE A 120 3.81 7.71 5.65
N THR A 121 3.05 8.28 6.59
CA THR A 121 2.62 9.67 6.62
C THR A 121 3.38 10.37 7.74
N HIS A 122 3.98 11.51 7.45
CA HIS A 122 4.80 12.23 8.41
C HIS A 122 4.40 13.71 8.41
N GLN A 123 3.97 14.20 9.56
CA GLN A 123 3.61 15.61 9.77
C GLN A 123 4.17 16.10 11.11
N ASN A 124 5.07 17.07 11.06
CA ASN A 124 5.84 17.56 12.22
C ASN A 124 6.65 16.40 12.84
N ASP A 125 6.40 16.08 14.11
CA ASP A 125 6.98 14.96 14.84
C ASP A 125 6.10 13.70 14.84
N GLN A 126 4.89 13.79 14.30
CA GLN A 126 3.95 12.68 14.26
C GLN A 126 4.16 11.84 13.00
N VAL A 127 4.32 10.55 13.19
CA VAL A 127 4.47 9.55 12.11
C VAL A 127 3.42 8.48 12.30
N SER A 128 2.69 8.20 11.24
CA SER A 128 1.78 7.06 11.16
C SER A 128 1.98 6.32 9.86
N GLY A 129 1.53 5.10 9.78
CA GLY A 129 1.67 4.35 8.55
C GLY A 129 1.15 2.93 8.65
N ALA A 130 1.51 2.15 7.64
CA ALA A 130 1.23 0.74 7.58
C ALA A 130 2.49 -0.03 7.19
N TRP A 131 2.67 -1.17 7.83
CA TRP A 131 3.64 -2.19 7.48
C TRP A 131 2.89 -3.33 6.82
N TYR A 132 3.22 -3.69 5.60
CA TYR A 132 2.72 -4.83 4.87
C TYR A 132 3.80 -5.90 4.83
N PHE A 133 3.42 -7.12 5.18
CA PHE A 133 4.34 -8.24 5.39
C PHE A 133 3.61 -9.56 5.18
N TYR A 134 4.33 -10.68 5.34
CA TYR A 134 3.73 -12.01 5.31
C TYR A 134 3.51 -12.53 6.73
N ASP A 135 2.38 -13.14 6.98
CA ASP A 135 2.06 -13.77 8.26
C ASP A 135 2.81 -15.11 8.46
N ARG A 136 2.43 -15.88 9.47
CA ARG A 136 3.04 -17.18 9.77
C ARG A 136 2.69 -18.28 8.76
N LEU A 137 1.69 -18.07 7.93
CA LEU A 137 1.28 -18.96 6.84
C LEU A 137 1.88 -18.54 5.50
N GLY A 138 2.57 -17.39 5.46
CA GLY A 138 3.12 -16.80 4.22
C GLY A 138 2.08 -15.98 3.44
N GLU A 139 0.92 -15.73 4.02
CA GLU A 139 -0.10 -14.88 3.42
C GLU A 139 0.19 -13.40 3.68
N GLY A 140 -0.13 -12.56 2.69
CA GLY A 140 0.07 -11.12 2.81
C GLY A 140 -0.89 -10.48 3.80
N THR A 141 -0.36 -9.86 4.85
CA THR A 141 -1.13 -9.14 5.88
C THR A 141 -0.52 -7.78 6.19
N TRP A 142 -1.15 -7.00 7.05
CA TRP A 142 -0.70 -5.66 7.38
C TRP A 142 -0.97 -5.31 8.85
N ALA A 143 -0.18 -4.38 9.36
CA ALA A 143 -0.40 -3.72 10.64
C ALA A 143 -0.21 -2.21 10.45
N THR A 144 -0.95 -1.41 11.17
CA THR A 144 -0.70 0.04 11.22
C THR A 144 0.17 0.40 12.41
N PHE A 145 0.72 1.58 12.38
CA PHE A 145 1.45 2.15 13.51
C PHE A 145 1.23 3.65 13.60
N VAL A 146 1.33 4.14 14.82
CA VAL A 146 1.37 5.58 15.14
C VAL A 146 2.51 5.78 16.13
N GLY A 147 3.30 6.79 15.93
CA GLY A 147 4.44 7.09 16.78
C GLY A 147 4.90 8.53 16.67
N THR A 148 5.93 8.85 17.45
CA THR A 148 6.56 10.16 17.47
C THR A 148 8.04 10.00 17.10
N LEU A 149 8.51 10.85 16.21
CA LEU A 149 9.92 10.94 15.85
C LEU A 149 10.67 11.72 16.95
N GLY A 150 11.66 11.09 17.57
CA GLY A 150 12.51 11.70 18.57
C GLY A 150 13.51 12.69 17.95
N ALA A 151 14.14 13.52 18.80
CA ALA A 151 15.17 14.46 18.37
C ALA A 151 16.45 13.80 17.84
N ASP A 152 16.61 12.50 18.06
CA ASP A 152 17.68 11.65 17.56
C ASP A 152 17.32 10.90 16.26
N ASP A 153 16.26 11.32 15.60
CA ASP A 153 15.68 10.67 14.41
C ASP A 153 15.20 9.22 14.64
N THR A 154 14.98 8.83 15.89
CA THR A 154 14.44 7.51 16.23
C THR A 154 12.93 7.57 16.31
N LEU A 155 12.23 6.73 15.51
CA LEU A 155 10.78 6.55 15.58
C LEU A 155 10.44 5.48 16.62
N GLN A 156 9.67 5.86 17.63
CA GLN A 156 9.03 4.92 18.56
C GLN A 156 7.56 4.84 18.22
N ALA A 157 7.09 3.65 17.82
CA ALA A 157 5.73 3.45 17.37
C ALA A 157 5.11 2.18 17.99
N GLN A 158 3.80 2.21 18.16
CA GLN A 158 3.00 1.06 18.55
C GLN A 158 2.39 0.42 17.30
N LEU A 159 2.57 -0.90 17.14
CA LEU A 159 1.91 -1.67 16.08
C LEU A 159 0.49 -2.03 16.49
N LEU A 160 -0.46 -1.81 15.59
CA LEU A 160 -1.87 -2.08 15.76
C LEU A 160 -2.34 -3.04 14.66
N GLY A 161 -2.85 -4.21 15.08
CA GLY A 161 -3.55 -5.14 14.18
C GLY A 161 -5.06 -4.86 14.17
N PHE A 162 -5.69 -5.11 13.05
CA PHE A 162 -7.13 -4.93 12.89
C PHE A 162 -7.75 -6.20 12.31
N ARG A 163 -9.02 -6.41 12.67
CA ARG A 163 -9.89 -7.39 12.02
C ARG A 163 -11.12 -6.69 11.50
N GLY A 164 -11.56 -7.07 10.31
CA GLY A 164 -12.81 -6.64 9.74
C GLY A 164 -14.00 -7.46 10.26
N PRO A 165 -15.23 -7.04 9.91
CA PRO A 165 -16.39 -7.90 10.07
C PRO A 165 -16.19 -9.15 9.20
N GLY A 166 -16.36 -10.31 9.78
CA GLY A 166 -16.42 -11.60 9.09
C GLY A 166 -17.76 -11.80 8.42
#